data_a509c9c5e74b73b838b3d522fa333cf8
#
_entry.id   a509c9c5e74b73b838b3d522fa333cf8
#
_cell.length_a   1.000
_cell.length_b   1.000
_cell.length_c   1.000
_cell.angle_alpha   90.00
_cell.angle_beta   90.00
_cell.angle_gamma   90.00
#
_symmetry.space_group_name_H-M   'P 1'
#
loop_
_entity.id
_entity.type
_entity.pdbx_description
1 polymer ?
#
loop_
_entity_poly.entity_id
_entity_poly.type
_entity_poly.pdbx_seq_one_letter_code
_entity_poly.pdbx_strand_id
1 'polypeptide(L)'
;PILSTSSPEGARDYLIPSRKHHGKFYALPQAPQIFKQIYMVSGFDKYFQIAPCFRDEDARADRSPGEFYQLDFEMSFATQEDVFAVAEEVLSATFSEFSDKQVSPAPFRRITYKEAMLTYGSDKPDLRNPLVIKELSDLFVDSDFKPFCNKTVRGIRVPGMAKQSKTFFKSMEDFAVQEVGMKGLGYFKVEAGENGMFKYNGPIDKFLNDDQRKELATRCELQEGDVLYFIADTAKNAPKFAGQIRTEVAKRM
;
A
#
# COMPACT_ATOMS: atom_id res chain seq x y z
N PRO A 1 -8.03 -24.05 -24.19
CA PRO A 1 -7.39 -23.51 -25.39
C PRO A 1 -6.78 -22.14 -25.17
N ILE A 2 -5.61 -21.91 -25.73
CA ILE A 2 -4.93 -20.61 -25.66
C ILE A 2 -5.42 -19.68 -26.77
N LEU A 3 -5.70 -20.20 -27.96
CA LEU A 3 -6.30 -19.41 -29.03
C LEU A 3 -7.82 -19.37 -28.87
N SER A 4 -8.34 -18.19 -28.53
CA SER A 4 -9.76 -18.01 -28.22
C SER A 4 -10.27 -16.67 -28.77
N THR A 5 -11.44 -16.26 -28.34
CA THR A 5 -11.96 -14.91 -28.52
C THR A 5 -11.42 -14.02 -27.40
N SER A 6 -11.50 -12.71 -27.59
CA SER A 6 -11.20 -11.75 -26.54
C SER A 6 -12.02 -12.04 -25.26
N SER A 7 -11.35 -11.98 -24.11
CA SER A 7 -12.00 -11.98 -22.81
C SER A 7 -11.74 -10.61 -22.15
N PRO A 8 -12.73 -9.73 -22.09
CA PRO A 8 -12.52 -8.35 -21.65
C PRO A 8 -12.27 -8.28 -20.14
N GLU A 9 -11.00 -8.27 -19.76
CA GLU A 9 -10.54 -8.07 -18.37
C GLU A 9 -10.00 -6.63 -18.12
N GLY A 10 -10.19 -5.73 -19.11
CA GLY A 10 -9.76 -4.35 -19.03
C GLY A 10 -8.36 -4.06 -19.58
N ALA A 11 -7.59 -5.07 -19.93
CA ALA A 11 -6.32 -4.94 -20.65
C ALA A 11 -6.52 -4.99 -22.17
N ARG A 12 -5.47 -4.62 -22.92
CA ARG A 12 -5.45 -4.85 -24.37
C ARG A 12 -5.12 -6.32 -24.67
N ASP A 13 -5.71 -6.83 -25.76
CA ASP A 13 -5.46 -8.18 -26.22
C ASP A 13 -4.16 -8.28 -27.05
N TYR A 14 -3.42 -9.37 -26.88
CA TYR A 14 -2.48 -9.83 -27.90
C TYR A 14 -3.25 -10.54 -29.00
N LEU A 15 -3.14 -10.07 -30.24
CA LEU A 15 -3.89 -10.57 -31.38
C LEU A 15 -3.02 -11.47 -32.26
N ILE A 16 -3.59 -12.60 -32.69
CA ILE A 16 -2.96 -13.55 -33.62
C ILE A 16 -3.80 -13.61 -34.92
N PRO A 17 -3.23 -13.22 -36.07
CA PRO A 17 -3.95 -13.27 -37.35
C PRO A 17 -4.39 -14.69 -37.71
N SER A 18 -5.64 -14.85 -38.15
CA SER A 18 -6.16 -16.13 -38.63
C SER A 18 -5.77 -16.38 -40.08
N ARG A 19 -5.12 -17.52 -40.35
CA ARG A 19 -4.86 -17.97 -41.75
C ARG A 19 -6.13 -18.46 -42.45
N LYS A 20 -7.10 -18.98 -41.68
CA LYS A 20 -8.34 -19.58 -42.24
C LYS A 20 -9.42 -18.54 -42.53
N HIS A 21 -9.42 -17.45 -41.82
CA HIS A 21 -10.47 -16.43 -41.93
C HIS A 21 -9.82 -15.08 -42.20
N HIS A 22 -9.89 -14.64 -43.43
CA HIS A 22 -9.31 -13.37 -43.87
C HIS A 22 -9.88 -12.18 -43.05
N GLY A 23 -9.02 -11.31 -42.58
CA GLY A 23 -9.40 -10.15 -41.77
C GLY A 23 -9.87 -10.44 -40.33
N LYS A 24 -9.76 -11.71 -39.86
CA LYS A 24 -10.09 -12.10 -38.50
C LYS A 24 -8.85 -12.44 -37.67
N PHE A 25 -8.98 -12.32 -36.36
CA PHE A 25 -7.92 -12.56 -35.39
C PHE A 25 -8.42 -13.47 -34.27
N TYR A 26 -7.50 -14.23 -33.71
CA TYR A 26 -7.65 -14.84 -32.40
C TYR A 26 -7.05 -13.87 -31.37
N ALA A 27 -7.50 -13.96 -30.12
CA ALA A 27 -6.88 -13.31 -28.99
C ALA A 27 -6.19 -14.34 -28.09
N LEU A 28 -5.07 -13.95 -27.45
CA LEU A 28 -4.52 -14.70 -26.34
C LEU A 28 -5.35 -14.41 -25.07
N PRO A 29 -5.58 -15.40 -24.20
CA PRO A 29 -6.45 -15.23 -23.04
C PRO A 29 -5.84 -14.27 -22.01
N GLN A 30 -6.63 -13.32 -21.54
CA GLN A 30 -6.28 -12.46 -20.43
C GLN A 30 -6.52 -13.13 -19.07
N ALA A 31 -7.45 -14.09 -19.03
CA ALA A 31 -7.81 -14.94 -17.89
C ALA A 31 -8.60 -16.15 -18.38
N PRO A 32 -8.71 -17.27 -17.62
CA PRO A 32 -9.46 -18.46 -17.98
C PRO A 32 -10.98 -18.31 -17.75
N GLN A 33 -11.55 -17.14 -17.91
CA GLN A 33 -12.89 -16.76 -17.49
C GLN A 33 -14.00 -17.59 -18.15
N ILE A 34 -13.96 -17.78 -19.45
CA ILE A 34 -15.03 -18.45 -20.20
C ILE A 34 -15.17 -19.92 -19.77
N PHE A 35 -14.05 -20.63 -19.69
CA PHE A 35 -14.05 -22.08 -19.39
C PHE A 35 -14.49 -22.35 -17.96
N LYS A 36 -14.00 -21.58 -16.97
CA LYS A 36 -14.42 -21.75 -15.59
C LYS A 36 -15.92 -21.50 -15.40
N GLN A 37 -16.49 -20.49 -16.06
CA GLN A 37 -17.93 -20.24 -16.04
C GLN A 37 -18.72 -21.43 -16.60
N ILE A 38 -18.29 -21.99 -17.73
CA ILE A 38 -18.95 -23.16 -18.33
C ILE A 38 -18.91 -24.36 -17.38
N TYR A 39 -17.77 -24.63 -16.74
CA TYR A 39 -17.66 -25.73 -15.78
C TYR A 39 -18.59 -25.51 -14.58
N MET A 40 -18.59 -24.34 -13.98
CA MET A 40 -19.42 -24.04 -12.82
C MET A 40 -20.92 -24.11 -13.15
N VAL A 41 -21.35 -23.58 -14.30
CA VAL A 41 -22.75 -23.69 -14.77
C VAL A 41 -23.12 -25.13 -15.09
N SER A 42 -22.18 -25.96 -15.50
CA SER A 42 -22.39 -27.40 -15.76
C SER A 42 -22.49 -28.25 -14.49
N GLY A 43 -22.42 -27.65 -13.30
CA GLY A 43 -22.62 -28.32 -12.03
C GLY A 43 -21.35 -28.84 -11.34
N PHE A 44 -20.17 -28.35 -11.75
CA PHE A 44 -18.94 -28.62 -10.98
C PHE A 44 -18.90 -27.76 -9.73
N ASP A 45 -18.65 -28.36 -8.58
CA ASP A 45 -18.62 -27.67 -7.30
C ASP A 45 -17.31 -26.94 -7.03
N LYS A 46 -16.21 -27.45 -7.57
CA LYS A 46 -14.87 -26.89 -7.37
C LYS A 46 -14.06 -27.00 -8.66
N TYR A 47 -13.34 -25.95 -8.94
CA TYR A 47 -12.46 -25.83 -10.10
C TYR A 47 -11.16 -25.15 -9.70
N PHE A 48 -10.03 -25.59 -10.25
CA PHE A 48 -8.82 -24.80 -10.27
C PHE A 48 -8.02 -25.03 -11.54
N GLN A 49 -7.22 -24.07 -11.91
CA GLN A 49 -6.30 -24.13 -13.04
C GLN A 49 -5.09 -23.24 -12.80
N ILE A 50 -3.92 -23.67 -13.24
CA ILE A 50 -2.76 -22.80 -13.43
C ILE A 50 -2.76 -22.39 -14.90
N ALA A 51 -3.24 -21.20 -15.20
CA ALA A 51 -3.53 -20.73 -16.56
C ALA A 51 -2.49 -19.72 -17.05
N PRO A 52 -1.95 -19.88 -18.28
CA PRO A 52 -1.18 -18.81 -18.92
C PRO A 52 -2.11 -17.65 -19.28
N CYS A 53 -1.72 -16.44 -18.88
CA CYS A 53 -2.46 -15.21 -19.12
C CYS A 53 -1.59 -14.19 -19.81
N PHE A 54 -2.21 -13.40 -20.71
CA PHE A 54 -1.52 -12.44 -21.56
C PHE A 54 -2.26 -11.10 -21.51
N ARG A 55 -1.56 -10.03 -21.14
CA ARG A 55 -2.13 -8.68 -21.08
C ARG A 55 -1.15 -7.71 -21.71
N ASP A 56 -1.57 -7.05 -22.79
CA ASP A 56 -0.78 -6.01 -23.46
C ASP A 56 -0.93 -4.69 -22.69
N GLU A 57 -0.22 -4.62 -21.60
CA GLU A 57 -0.15 -3.46 -20.70
C GLU A 57 1.29 -3.03 -20.53
N ASP A 58 1.50 -1.78 -20.09
CA ASP A 58 2.81 -1.28 -19.75
C ASP A 58 3.39 -2.13 -18.60
N ALA A 59 4.46 -2.85 -18.90
CA ALA A 59 5.13 -3.71 -17.95
C ALA A 59 5.63 -2.89 -16.76
N ARG A 60 5.13 -3.21 -15.58
CA ARG A 60 5.71 -2.74 -14.32
C ARG A 60 6.77 -3.75 -13.92
N ALA A 61 8.02 -3.32 -13.88
CA ALA A 61 9.17 -4.18 -13.61
C ALA A 61 9.06 -5.04 -12.34
N ASP A 62 8.14 -4.68 -11.42
CA ASP A 62 7.95 -5.34 -10.14
C ASP A 62 6.65 -6.18 -10.02
N ARG A 63 5.70 -6.14 -10.98
CA ARG A 63 4.36 -6.69 -10.75
C ARG A 63 3.64 -7.38 -11.89
N SER A 64 3.87 -7.03 -13.13
CA SER A 64 3.05 -7.51 -14.26
C SER A 64 3.86 -7.60 -15.53
N PRO A 65 4.55 -8.72 -15.77
CA PRO A 65 4.96 -9.04 -17.12
C PRO A 65 3.70 -9.21 -17.98
N GLY A 66 3.78 -8.88 -19.27
CA GLY A 66 2.66 -9.05 -20.20
C GLY A 66 2.20 -10.51 -20.35
N GLU A 67 3.06 -11.45 -19.95
CA GLU A 67 2.79 -12.89 -19.86
C GLU A 67 3.04 -13.36 -18.43
N PHE A 68 2.07 -14.07 -17.84
CA PHE A 68 2.17 -14.62 -16.48
C PHE A 68 1.25 -15.83 -16.32
N TYR A 69 1.46 -16.61 -15.26
CA TYR A 69 0.56 -17.69 -14.87
C TYR A 69 -0.33 -17.23 -13.72
N GLN A 70 -1.61 -17.56 -13.83
CA GLN A 70 -2.59 -17.28 -12.78
C GLN A 70 -3.03 -18.60 -12.16
N LEU A 71 -2.86 -18.76 -10.83
CA LEU A 71 -3.59 -19.78 -10.09
C LEU A 71 -5.01 -19.26 -9.93
N ASP A 72 -5.93 -19.89 -10.64
CA ASP A 72 -7.34 -19.52 -10.65
C ASP A 72 -8.18 -20.64 -10.04
N PHE A 73 -9.09 -20.34 -9.15
CA PHE A 73 -9.98 -21.31 -8.55
C PHE A 73 -11.38 -20.74 -8.29
N GLU A 74 -12.38 -21.61 -8.39
CA GLU A 74 -13.79 -21.30 -8.17
C GLU A 74 -14.40 -22.34 -7.23
N MET A 75 -15.33 -21.90 -6.39
CA MET A 75 -16.04 -22.74 -5.45
C MET A 75 -17.52 -22.38 -5.45
N SER A 76 -18.38 -23.39 -5.72
CA SER A 76 -19.84 -23.26 -5.54
C SER A 76 -20.22 -23.34 -4.07
N PHE A 77 -21.34 -22.69 -3.70
CA PHE A 77 -21.91 -22.72 -2.35
C PHE A 77 -20.94 -22.29 -1.24
N ALA A 78 -19.93 -21.49 -1.59
CA ALA A 78 -18.91 -21.02 -0.68
C ALA A 78 -19.20 -19.61 -0.18
N THR A 79 -18.86 -19.36 1.07
CA THR A 79 -18.82 -18.03 1.69
C THR A 79 -17.44 -17.39 1.47
N GLN A 80 -17.31 -16.12 1.82
CA GLN A 80 -16.01 -15.45 1.82
C GLN A 80 -14.97 -16.17 2.71
N GLU A 81 -15.41 -16.69 3.85
CA GLU A 81 -14.54 -17.39 4.81
C GLU A 81 -14.02 -18.72 4.24
N ASP A 82 -14.83 -19.44 3.47
CA ASP A 82 -14.40 -20.67 2.81
C ASP A 82 -13.32 -20.39 1.77
N VAL A 83 -13.46 -19.31 1.00
CA VAL A 83 -12.44 -18.89 0.03
C VAL A 83 -11.15 -18.46 0.73
N PHE A 84 -11.24 -17.73 1.84
CA PHE A 84 -10.07 -17.35 2.62
C PHE A 84 -9.34 -18.55 3.21
N ALA A 85 -10.06 -19.55 3.73
CA ALA A 85 -9.45 -20.75 4.27
C ALA A 85 -8.61 -21.49 3.23
N VAL A 86 -9.14 -21.68 2.01
CA VAL A 86 -8.39 -22.29 0.90
C VAL A 86 -7.18 -21.45 0.51
N ALA A 87 -7.34 -20.13 0.39
CA ALA A 87 -6.24 -19.24 0.02
C ALA A 87 -5.14 -19.24 1.08
N GLU A 88 -5.47 -19.22 2.36
CA GLU A 88 -4.52 -19.26 3.47
C GLU A 88 -3.74 -20.57 3.50
N GLU A 89 -4.41 -21.71 3.30
CA GLU A 89 -3.76 -23.02 3.24
C GLU A 89 -2.77 -23.09 2.06
N VAL A 90 -3.19 -22.73 0.86
CA VAL A 90 -2.36 -22.75 -0.36
C VAL A 90 -1.16 -21.83 -0.24
N LEU A 91 -1.38 -20.58 0.20
CA LEU A 91 -0.29 -19.60 0.33
C LEU A 91 0.69 -20.00 1.43
N SER A 92 0.19 -20.44 2.60
CA SER A 92 1.04 -20.86 3.71
C SER A 92 1.93 -22.06 3.32
N ALA A 93 1.36 -23.07 2.67
CA ALA A 93 2.09 -24.23 2.20
C ALA A 93 3.13 -23.84 1.13
N THR A 94 2.74 -23.04 0.13
CA THR A 94 3.63 -22.61 -0.94
C THR A 94 4.81 -21.80 -0.42
N PHE A 95 4.57 -20.81 0.45
CA PHE A 95 5.66 -20.01 1.00
C PHE A 95 6.56 -20.80 1.95
N SER A 96 6.01 -21.76 2.69
CA SER A 96 6.81 -22.62 3.57
C SER A 96 7.71 -23.57 2.78
N GLU A 97 7.27 -24.03 1.61
CA GLU A 97 8.05 -24.92 0.76
C GLU A 97 9.15 -24.20 -0.03
N PHE A 98 8.87 -22.99 -0.53
CA PHE A 98 9.74 -22.29 -1.48
C PHE A 98 10.44 -21.05 -0.92
N SER A 99 10.35 -20.77 0.38
CA SER A 99 10.99 -19.61 1.01
C SER A 99 11.77 -20.00 2.26
N ASP A 100 12.98 -19.47 2.39
CA ASP A 100 13.79 -19.58 3.62
C ASP A 100 13.34 -18.60 4.72
N LYS A 101 12.32 -17.80 4.47
CA LYS A 101 11.81 -16.80 5.42
C LYS A 101 10.74 -17.40 6.31
N GLN A 102 10.62 -16.85 7.51
CA GLN A 102 9.54 -17.21 8.42
C GLN A 102 8.19 -16.78 7.80
N VAL A 103 7.30 -17.75 7.62
CA VAL A 103 5.95 -17.53 7.10
C VAL A 103 5.00 -17.23 8.25
N SER A 104 4.14 -16.24 8.07
CA SER A 104 3.10 -15.92 9.06
C SER A 104 2.13 -17.11 9.18
N PRO A 105 1.77 -17.54 10.41
CA PRO A 105 0.81 -18.61 10.60
C PRO A 105 -0.60 -18.21 10.14
N ALA A 106 -1.37 -19.18 9.66
CA ALA A 106 -2.81 -19.00 9.46
C ALA A 106 -3.55 -19.03 10.84
N PRO A 107 -4.69 -18.33 11.00
CA PRO A 107 -5.28 -17.42 10.02
C PRO A 107 -4.47 -16.13 9.85
N PHE A 108 -4.37 -15.66 8.61
CA PHE A 108 -3.65 -14.41 8.32
C PHE A 108 -4.36 -13.21 8.94
N ARG A 109 -3.58 -12.20 9.34
CA ARG A 109 -4.11 -10.94 9.86
C ARG A 109 -5.05 -10.30 8.85
N ARG A 110 -6.26 -9.97 9.30
CA ARG A 110 -7.29 -9.29 8.50
C ARG A 110 -7.27 -7.81 8.82
N ILE A 111 -7.21 -6.99 7.78
CA ILE A 111 -7.15 -5.54 7.86
C ILE A 111 -8.23 -5.01 6.93
N THR A 112 -9.14 -4.19 7.45
CA THR A 112 -10.15 -3.54 6.61
C THR A 112 -9.50 -2.51 5.68
N TYR A 113 -10.11 -2.24 4.53
CA TYR A 113 -9.63 -1.18 3.62
C TYR A 113 -9.46 0.17 4.34
N LYS A 114 -10.43 0.55 5.18
CA LYS A 114 -10.39 1.78 5.96
C LYS A 114 -9.18 1.81 6.89
N GLU A 115 -8.93 0.74 7.61
CA GLU A 115 -7.79 0.61 8.51
C GLU A 115 -6.46 0.61 7.72
N ALA A 116 -6.38 -0.10 6.61
CA ALA A 116 -5.21 -0.15 5.76
C ALA A 116 -4.82 1.24 5.24
N MET A 117 -5.79 2.00 4.74
CA MET A 117 -5.56 3.37 4.26
C MET A 117 -5.24 4.34 5.40
N LEU A 118 -5.84 4.16 6.57
CA LEU A 118 -5.62 5.04 7.72
C LEU A 118 -4.22 4.83 8.33
N THR A 119 -3.85 3.56 8.54
CA THR A 119 -2.65 3.17 9.30
C THR A 119 -1.42 3.02 8.43
N TYR A 120 -1.58 2.64 7.16
CA TYR A 120 -0.46 2.33 6.28
C TYR A 120 -0.46 3.14 4.97
N GLY A 121 -1.57 3.81 4.63
CA GLY A 121 -1.70 4.62 3.41
C GLY A 121 -1.69 3.80 2.11
N SER A 122 -2.00 2.51 2.19
CA SER A 122 -2.04 1.58 1.06
C SER A 122 -3.04 0.47 1.33
N ASP A 123 -3.72 0.00 0.29
CA ASP A 123 -4.56 -1.19 0.31
C ASP A 123 -3.75 -2.51 0.32
N LYS A 124 -2.43 -2.42 0.13
CA LYS A 124 -1.48 -3.55 0.11
C LYS A 124 -0.26 -3.23 0.98
N PRO A 125 -0.44 -3.07 2.31
CA PRO A 125 0.66 -2.68 3.18
C PRO A 125 1.69 -3.79 3.35
N ASP A 126 2.98 -3.44 3.22
CA ASP A 126 4.05 -4.29 3.72
C ASP A 126 4.12 -4.15 5.25
N LEU A 127 3.72 -5.21 5.96
CA LEU A 127 3.67 -5.24 7.41
C LEU A 127 5.05 -5.48 8.06
N ARG A 128 6.09 -5.79 7.28
CA ARG A 128 7.48 -5.84 7.75
C ARG A 128 8.02 -4.44 8.06
N ASN A 129 7.45 -3.42 7.41
CA ASN A 129 7.72 -2.03 7.75
C ASN A 129 6.97 -1.67 9.06
N PRO A 130 7.69 -1.40 10.17
CA PRO A 130 7.07 -1.16 11.47
C PRO A 130 6.43 0.22 11.62
N LEU A 131 6.70 1.14 10.68
CA LEU A 131 6.18 2.49 10.75
C LEU A 131 4.66 2.49 10.55
N VAL A 132 3.96 3.30 11.32
CA VAL A 132 2.50 3.50 11.22
C VAL A 132 2.17 4.98 11.04
N ILE A 133 1.07 5.23 10.35
CA ILE A 133 0.54 6.57 10.14
C ILE A 133 -0.46 6.86 11.27
N LYS A 134 -0.37 8.02 11.88
CA LYS A 134 -1.31 8.51 12.88
C LYS A 134 -2.16 9.65 12.31
N GLU A 135 -3.44 9.67 12.67
CA GLU A 135 -4.35 10.76 12.34
C GLU A 135 -4.10 11.95 13.28
N LEU A 136 -3.88 13.13 12.74
CA LEU A 136 -3.55 14.34 13.49
C LEU A 136 -4.39 15.56 13.09
N SER A 137 -5.35 15.41 12.19
CA SER A 137 -6.11 16.55 11.62
C SER A 137 -6.82 17.39 12.68
N ASP A 138 -7.37 16.73 13.69
CA ASP A 138 -8.07 17.39 14.81
C ASP A 138 -7.21 18.36 15.61
N LEU A 139 -5.90 18.11 15.67
CA LEU A 139 -4.95 18.99 16.36
C LEU A 139 -4.65 20.27 15.60
N PHE A 140 -4.99 20.35 14.32
CA PHE A 140 -4.61 21.44 13.43
C PHE A 140 -5.81 22.15 12.77
N VAL A 141 -7.04 21.90 13.23
CA VAL A 141 -8.26 22.51 12.64
C VAL A 141 -8.15 24.04 12.66
N ASP A 142 -7.81 24.63 13.82
CA ASP A 142 -7.69 26.07 14.03
C ASP A 142 -6.23 26.52 14.14
N SER A 143 -5.32 25.81 13.49
CA SER A 143 -3.89 26.10 13.59
C SER A 143 -3.52 27.37 12.83
N ASP A 144 -2.71 28.22 13.47
CA ASP A 144 -2.06 29.38 12.83
C ASP A 144 -1.05 28.98 11.75
N PHE A 145 -0.67 27.70 11.70
CA PHE A 145 0.19 27.17 10.65
C PHE A 145 -0.64 26.88 9.39
N LYS A 146 -0.79 27.89 8.55
CA LYS A 146 -1.61 27.86 7.31
C LYS A 146 -1.47 26.59 6.46
N PRO A 147 -0.30 25.96 6.29
CA PRO A 147 -0.19 24.72 5.51
C PRO A 147 -1.00 23.54 6.05
N PHE A 148 -1.36 23.55 7.35
CA PHE A 148 -2.13 22.48 8.00
C PHE A 148 -3.59 22.83 8.24
N CYS A 149 -3.89 24.13 8.30
CA CYS A 149 -5.24 24.63 8.54
C CYS A 149 -6.24 24.06 7.52
N ASN A 150 -7.34 23.47 7.99
CA ASN A 150 -8.38 22.85 7.17
C ASN A 150 -7.86 21.75 6.20
N LYS A 151 -6.80 21.06 6.58
CA LYS A 151 -6.24 19.92 5.84
C LYS A 151 -6.36 18.63 6.64
N THR A 152 -6.33 17.52 5.92
CA THR A 152 -6.09 16.23 6.56
C THR A 152 -4.60 16.13 6.86
N VAL A 153 -4.27 16.03 8.14
CA VAL A 153 -2.88 15.95 8.63
C VAL A 153 -2.61 14.54 9.13
N ARG A 154 -1.53 13.94 8.63
CA ARG A 154 -1.02 12.63 9.02
C ARG A 154 0.37 12.78 9.62
N GLY A 155 0.65 11.99 10.64
CA GLY A 155 1.96 11.92 11.28
C GLY A 155 2.62 10.56 11.07
N ILE A 156 3.93 10.54 10.85
CA ILE A 156 4.74 9.32 10.82
C ILE A 156 5.90 9.51 11.78
N ARG A 157 5.88 8.79 12.89
CA ARG A 157 7.01 8.71 13.81
C ARG A 157 8.08 7.79 13.23
N VAL A 158 9.31 8.24 13.23
CA VAL A 158 10.48 7.47 12.81
C VAL A 158 11.48 7.39 13.96
N PRO A 159 11.62 6.22 14.59
CA PRO A 159 12.45 6.06 15.77
C PRO A 159 13.93 6.35 15.51
N GLY A 160 14.59 7.09 16.42
CA GLY A 160 16.03 7.29 16.41
C GLY A 160 16.62 8.12 15.27
N MET A 161 15.81 8.73 14.42
CA MET A 161 16.25 9.43 13.20
C MET A 161 16.66 10.89 13.40
N ALA A 162 16.56 11.45 14.62
CA ALA A 162 16.91 12.85 14.88
C ALA A 162 18.39 13.20 14.59
N LYS A 163 19.28 12.18 14.65
CA LYS A 163 20.71 12.34 14.38
C LYS A 163 21.08 12.40 12.90
N GLN A 164 20.13 12.14 12.01
CA GLN A 164 20.37 12.18 10.57
C GLN A 164 20.79 13.58 10.08
N SER A 165 21.58 13.60 9.02
CA SER A 165 22.13 14.81 8.42
C SER A 165 21.05 15.72 7.81
N LYS A 166 21.36 17.00 7.65
CA LYS A 166 20.46 17.93 6.92
C LYS A 166 20.23 17.47 5.47
N THR A 167 21.23 16.86 4.84
CA THR A 167 21.13 16.30 3.48
C THR A 167 20.11 15.18 3.41
N PHE A 168 20.02 14.33 4.43
CA PHE A 168 19.01 13.29 4.50
C PHE A 168 17.59 13.88 4.50
N PHE A 169 17.31 14.85 5.38
CA PHE A 169 16.00 15.50 5.43
C PHE A 169 15.67 16.23 4.14
N LYS A 170 16.66 16.89 3.53
CA LYS A 170 16.47 17.53 2.23
C LYS A 170 16.13 16.52 1.14
N SER A 171 16.80 15.38 1.09
CA SER A 171 16.51 14.33 0.11
C SER A 171 15.12 13.72 0.30
N MET A 172 14.60 13.65 1.53
CA MET A 172 13.22 13.22 1.81
C MET A 172 12.20 14.27 1.35
N GLU A 173 12.50 15.56 1.54
CA GLU A 173 11.66 16.64 1.02
C GLU A 173 11.63 16.65 -0.51
N ASP A 174 12.78 16.48 -1.15
CA ASP A 174 12.90 16.42 -2.61
C ASP A 174 12.09 15.24 -3.17
N PHE A 175 12.17 14.07 -2.55
CA PHE A 175 11.32 12.91 -2.89
C PHE A 175 9.83 13.25 -2.74
N ALA A 176 9.43 13.86 -1.64
CA ALA A 176 8.05 14.23 -1.40
C ALA A 176 7.51 15.19 -2.47
N VAL A 177 8.32 16.15 -2.91
CA VAL A 177 7.92 17.15 -3.91
C VAL A 177 7.96 16.58 -5.33
N GLN A 178 9.04 15.92 -5.72
CA GLN A 178 9.29 15.52 -7.10
C GLN A 178 8.60 14.22 -7.48
N GLU A 179 8.60 13.23 -6.56
CA GLU A 179 8.07 11.90 -6.86
C GLU A 179 6.63 11.72 -6.35
N VAL A 180 6.32 12.25 -5.16
CA VAL A 180 4.99 12.10 -4.56
C VAL A 180 4.02 13.20 -5.02
N GLY A 181 4.54 14.38 -5.40
CA GLY A 181 3.74 15.53 -5.81
C GLY A 181 3.18 16.36 -4.64
N MET A 182 3.83 16.28 -3.49
CA MET A 182 3.50 17.11 -2.32
C MET A 182 4.02 18.55 -2.50
N LYS A 183 3.46 19.49 -1.75
CA LYS A 183 3.96 20.88 -1.73
C LYS A 183 5.18 21.07 -0.82
N GLY A 184 5.49 20.10 0.01
CA GLY A 184 6.59 20.08 0.97
C GLY A 184 6.38 18.96 1.97
N LEU A 185 7.42 18.63 2.74
CA LEU A 185 7.39 17.63 3.80
C LEU A 185 7.83 18.27 5.11
N GLY A 186 6.88 18.54 6.00
CA GLY A 186 7.15 19.06 7.33
C GLY A 186 7.70 17.99 8.25
N TYR A 187 8.60 18.35 9.14
CA TYR A 187 9.06 17.47 10.20
C TYR A 187 9.56 18.26 11.40
N PHE A 188 9.68 17.59 12.53
CA PHE A 188 10.50 18.03 13.66
C PHE A 188 11.28 16.85 14.25
N LYS A 189 12.37 17.19 14.92
CA LYS A 189 13.17 16.27 15.73
C LYS A 189 12.71 16.38 17.18
N VAL A 190 12.64 15.24 17.87
CA VAL A 190 12.27 15.17 19.28
C VAL A 190 13.55 15.19 20.10
N GLU A 191 13.70 16.22 20.92
CA GLU A 191 14.84 16.44 21.81
C GLU A 191 14.38 16.39 23.25
N ALA A 192 15.31 16.11 24.18
CA ALA A 192 15.04 16.26 25.60
C ALA A 192 14.64 17.72 25.92
N GLY A 193 13.58 17.88 26.67
CA GLY A 193 13.11 19.18 27.11
C GLY A 193 13.11 19.28 28.64
N GLU A 194 12.65 20.41 29.14
CA GLU A 194 12.54 20.66 30.59
C GLU A 194 11.21 20.11 31.15
N ASN A 195 11.20 19.78 32.43
CA ASN A 195 10.02 19.34 33.18
C ASN A 195 9.28 18.12 32.59
N GLY A 196 10.01 17.20 31.92
CA GLY A 196 9.43 15.98 31.32
C GLY A 196 8.66 16.21 30.02
N MET A 197 8.67 17.41 29.47
CA MET A 197 8.14 17.70 28.14
C MET A 197 9.25 17.62 27.10
N PHE A 198 8.89 17.16 25.88
CA PHE A 198 9.82 17.16 24.75
C PHE A 198 9.97 18.57 24.16
N LYS A 199 11.18 18.87 23.69
CA LYS A 199 11.44 20.01 22.82
C LYS A 199 11.39 19.52 21.38
N TYR A 200 10.64 20.22 20.53
CA TYR A 200 10.51 19.88 19.11
C TYR A 200 11.36 20.83 18.27
N ASN A 201 12.39 20.30 17.65
CA ASN A 201 13.28 21.09 16.81
C ASN A 201 12.80 21.03 15.35
N GLY A 202 12.05 22.05 14.95
CA GLY A 202 11.50 22.18 13.59
C GLY A 202 10.60 23.41 13.46
N PRO A 203 10.27 23.83 12.23
CA PRO A 203 9.54 25.07 11.97
C PRO A 203 8.09 25.06 12.48
N ILE A 204 7.52 23.87 12.72
CA ILE A 204 6.13 23.69 13.18
C ILE A 204 6.00 23.96 14.67
N ASP A 205 7.06 23.78 15.44
CA ASP A 205 7.06 23.84 16.90
C ASP A 205 6.47 25.15 17.46
N LYS A 206 6.82 26.29 16.87
CA LYS A 206 6.33 27.62 17.30
C LYS A 206 4.83 27.84 17.14
N PHE A 207 4.14 26.97 16.43
CA PHE A 207 2.69 27.03 16.21
C PHE A 207 1.92 26.02 17.07
N LEU A 208 2.63 25.26 17.93
CA LEU A 208 2.03 24.28 18.83
C LEU A 208 1.90 24.90 20.24
N ASN A 209 0.73 24.76 20.81
CA ASN A 209 0.54 25.02 22.25
C ASN A 209 0.91 23.79 23.08
N ASP A 210 0.96 23.93 24.40
CA ASP A 210 1.40 22.86 25.30
C ASP A 210 0.49 21.62 25.28
N ASP A 211 -0.82 21.80 25.09
CA ASP A 211 -1.76 20.67 25.01
C ASP A 211 -1.55 19.89 23.71
N GLN A 212 -1.37 20.57 22.58
CA GLN A 212 -1.03 19.94 21.31
C GLN A 212 0.32 19.19 21.39
N ARG A 213 1.31 19.73 22.08
CA ARG A 213 2.62 19.08 22.30
C ARG A 213 2.47 17.77 23.07
N LYS A 214 1.70 17.79 24.17
CA LYS A 214 1.41 16.59 24.98
C LYS A 214 0.63 15.55 24.18
N GLU A 215 -0.38 16.00 23.44
CA GLU A 215 -1.21 15.10 22.65
C GLU A 215 -0.40 14.45 21.52
N LEU A 216 0.45 15.21 20.82
CA LEU A 216 1.36 14.66 19.81
C LEU A 216 2.32 13.63 20.41
N ALA A 217 2.91 13.93 21.59
CA ALA A 217 3.81 13.01 22.29
C ALA A 217 3.10 11.67 22.59
N THR A 218 1.88 11.75 23.12
CA THR A 218 1.08 10.58 23.51
C THR A 218 0.61 9.81 22.29
N ARG A 219 -0.05 10.47 21.34
CA ARG A 219 -0.68 9.84 20.16
C ARG A 219 0.33 9.21 19.23
N CYS A 220 1.47 9.85 19.04
CA CYS A 220 2.56 9.35 18.23
C CYS A 220 3.58 8.51 19.01
N GLU A 221 3.39 8.33 20.31
CA GLU A 221 4.29 7.55 21.18
C GLU A 221 5.75 8.04 21.08
N LEU A 222 5.95 9.38 21.03
CA LEU A 222 7.25 9.99 20.76
C LEU A 222 8.25 9.69 21.87
N GLN A 223 9.50 9.52 21.46
CA GLN A 223 10.64 9.37 22.35
C GLN A 223 11.76 10.33 21.93
N GLU A 224 12.66 10.62 22.84
CA GLU A 224 13.86 11.41 22.54
C GLU A 224 14.66 10.73 21.42
N GLY A 225 15.11 11.53 20.46
CA GLY A 225 15.84 11.04 19.29
C GLY A 225 14.96 10.67 18.11
N ASP A 226 13.64 10.73 18.23
CA ASP A 226 12.72 10.45 17.12
C ASP A 226 12.59 11.64 16.17
N VAL A 227 12.04 11.34 14.99
CA VAL A 227 11.54 12.33 14.04
C VAL A 227 10.05 12.09 13.83
N LEU A 228 9.25 13.15 13.81
CA LEU A 228 7.87 13.11 13.36
C LEU A 228 7.75 13.85 12.03
N TYR A 229 7.40 13.14 10.98
CA TYR A 229 7.04 13.73 9.68
C TYR A 229 5.54 14.07 9.66
N PHE A 230 5.21 15.16 8.97
CA PHE A 230 3.84 15.62 8.77
C PHE A 230 3.49 15.65 7.29
N ILE A 231 2.37 15.04 6.97
CA ILE A 231 1.80 15.03 5.62
C ILE A 231 0.45 15.74 5.71
N ALA A 232 0.31 16.87 5.04
CA ALA A 232 -0.91 17.67 5.05
C ALA A 232 -1.40 17.93 3.62
N ASP A 233 -2.58 17.41 3.30
CA ASP A 233 -3.24 17.60 2.00
C ASP A 233 -4.76 17.39 2.14
N THR A 234 -5.46 17.27 1.02
CA THR A 234 -6.88 16.90 0.99
C THR A 234 -7.11 15.50 1.58
N ALA A 235 -8.30 15.22 2.06
CA ALA A 235 -8.68 13.90 2.58
C ALA A 235 -8.47 12.77 1.57
N LYS A 236 -8.51 13.08 0.26
CA LYS A 236 -8.24 12.11 -0.82
C LYS A 236 -6.76 11.77 -0.96
N ASN A 237 -5.89 12.77 -0.85
CA ASN A 237 -4.46 12.64 -1.15
C ASN A 237 -3.62 12.27 0.08
N ALA A 238 -3.93 12.85 1.24
CA ALA A 238 -3.10 12.68 2.43
C ALA A 238 -2.80 11.22 2.81
N PRO A 239 -3.77 10.26 2.77
CA PRO A 239 -3.47 8.86 3.05
C PRO A 239 -2.46 8.25 2.08
N LYS A 240 -2.62 8.51 0.77
CA LYS A 240 -1.73 7.98 -0.28
C LYS A 240 -0.33 8.55 -0.16
N PHE A 241 -0.22 9.86 0.05
CA PHE A 241 1.06 10.54 0.24
C PHE A 241 1.78 10.02 1.49
N ALA A 242 1.05 9.86 2.59
CA ALA A 242 1.60 9.30 3.81
C ALA A 242 2.12 7.86 3.61
N GLY A 243 1.41 7.03 2.84
CA GLY A 243 1.85 5.67 2.48
C GLY A 243 3.14 5.65 1.68
N GLN A 244 3.30 6.56 0.72
CA GLN A 244 4.53 6.69 -0.07
C GLN A 244 5.70 7.18 0.78
N ILE A 245 5.50 8.19 1.62
CA ILE A 245 6.52 8.67 2.57
C ILE A 245 6.90 7.57 3.56
N ARG A 246 5.91 6.85 4.14
CA ARG A 246 6.14 5.70 5.03
C ARG A 246 7.06 4.66 4.39
N THR A 247 6.77 4.31 3.15
CA THR A 247 7.54 3.30 2.42
C THR A 247 8.96 3.77 2.13
N GLU A 248 9.12 5.01 1.69
CA GLU A 248 10.43 5.56 1.35
C GLU A 248 11.32 5.77 2.57
N VAL A 249 10.76 6.29 3.66
CA VAL A 249 11.52 6.43 4.92
C VAL A 249 12.01 5.07 5.41
N ALA A 250 11.16 4.04 5.38
CA ALA A 250 11.56 2.70 5.82
C ALA A 250 12.65 2.06 4.95
N LYS A 251 12.72 2.40 3.66
CA LYS A 251 13.83 1.95 2.79
C LYS A 251 15.16 2.61 3.13
N ARG A 252 15.12 3.82 3.71
CA ARG A 252 16.31 4.62 4.04
C ARG A 252 16.74 4.50 5.50
N MET A 253 15.98 3.77 6.33
CA MET A 253 16.34 3.39 7.70
C MET A 253 17.37 2.27 7.69
#